data_f9c46bdf0b1282ed12f1bcac6be15c19
#
_entry.id   f9c46bdf0b1282ed12f1bcac6be15c19
#
_cell.length_a   1.000
_cell.length_b   1.000
_cell.length_c   1.000
_cell.angle_alpha   90.00
_cell.angle_beta   90.00
_cell.angle_gamma   90.00
#
_symmetry.space_group_name_H-M   'P 1'
#
loop_
_entity.id
_entity.type
_entity.pdbx_description
1 polymer ?
#
loop_
_entity_poly.entity_id
_entity_poly.type
_entity_poly.pdbx_seq_one_letter_code
_entity_poly.pdbx_strand_id
1 'polypeptide(L)' 'MIHKRMLLSFLLFIALGGCHTKTEETKMVGDDKDHHGCIPSAGYQWCGKENKCVRSWELAQEKSLENTAEAFESYCQQ' A
#
# COMPACT_ATOMS: atom_id res chain seq x y z
N MET A 1 -19.34 -20.93 46.79
CA MET A 1 -18.24 -21.62 46.36
C MET A 1 -18.14 -21.75 44.94
N ILE A 2 -19.17 -22.14 44.30
CA ILE A 2 -19.12 -22.29 42.88
C ILE A 2 -18.85 -20.98 42.18
N HIS A 3 -19.25 -19.95 42.75
CA HIS A 3 -19.09 -18.67 42.09
C HIS A 3 -17.63 -18.32 41.88
N LYS A 4 -16.81 -18.74 42.77
CA LYS A 4 -15.41 -18.44 42.64
C LYS A 4 -14.82 -19.01 41.44
N ARG A 5 -15.22 -20.18 41.08
CA ARG A 5 -14.67 -20.81 39.94
C ARG A 5 -15.02 -20.06 38.68
N MET A 6 -16.19 -19.57 38.67
CA MET A 6 -16.60 -18.82 37.51
C MET A 6 -15.79 -17.59 37.32
N LEU A 7 -15.46 -16.94 38.40
CA LEU A 7 -14.71 -15.74 38.29
C LEU A 7 -13.35 -16.00 37.69
N LEU A 8 -12.79 -17.12 38.07
CA LEU A 8 -11.51 -17.45 37.53
C LEU A 8 -11.52 -17.60 36.05
N SER A 9 -12.55 -18.21 35.54
CA SER A 9 -12.66 -18.37 34.12
C SER A 9 -12.69 -17.07 33.40
N PHE A 10 -13.33 -16.15 34.00
CA PHE A 10 -13.43 -14.87 33.40
C PHE A 10 -12.10 -14.22 33.26
N LEU A 11 -11.28 -14.30 34.22
CA LEU A 11 -10.00 -13.70 34.14
C LEU A 11 -9.17 -14.24 33.01
N LEU A 12 -9.27 -15.50 32.79
CA LEU A 12 -8.54 -16.10 31.72
C LEU A 12 -8.90 -15.54 30.38
N PHE A 13 -10.15 -15.32 30.23
CA PHE A 13 -10.62 -14.77 28.99
C PHE A 13 -9.99 -13.45 28.67
N ILE A 14 -9.88 -12.60 29.61
CA ILE A 14 -9.35 -11.30 29.40
C ILE A 14 -7.92 -11.37 28.94
N ALA A 15 -7.19 -12.30 29.45
CA ALA A 15 -5.81 -12.40 29.08
C ALA A 15 -5.63 -12.63 27.60
N LEU A 16 -6.49 -13.38 27.02
CA LEU A 16 -6.37 -13.66 25.62
C LEU A 16 -6.59 -12.45 24.78
N GLY A 17 -7.45 -11.63 25.19
CA GLY A 17 -7.77 -10.49 24.38
C GLY A 17 -6.59 -9.59 24.16
N GLY A 18 -5.61 -9.65 24.97
CA GLY A 18 -4.54 -8.75 24.80
C GLY A 18 -3.54 -9.08 23.74
N CYS A 19 -3.75 -10.17 23.16
CA CYS A 19 -2.80 -10.49 22.27
C CYS A 19 -2.93 -9.91 21.00
N HIS A 20 -3.03 -9.41 20.41
CA HIS A 20 -3.16 -9.02 19.15
C HIS A 20 -2.31 -8.16 18.67
N THR A 21 -1.92 -7.89 18.08
CA THR A 21 -1.20 -7.20 17.65
C THR A 21 -0.59 -6.94 16.81
N LYS A 22 -0.29 -6.64 16.19
CA LYS A 22 0.21 -6.30 15.53
C LYS A 22 0.85 -6.18 14.80
N THR A 23 1.15 -6.01 14.21
CA THR A 23 1.82 -6.03 13.51
C THR A 23 2.11 -5.22 12.80
N GLU A 24 2.24 -4.64 12.39
CA GLU A 24 2.51 -3.88 11.77
C GLU A 24 3.43 -3.74 11.06
N GLU A 25 4.09 -3.81 10.98
CA GLU A 25 5.03 -3.66 10.30
C GLU A 25 4.86 -3.85 9.00
N THR A 26 3.94 -4.23 8.56
CA THR A 26 3.71 -4.41 7.24
C THR A 26 3.68 -3.14 6.56
N LYS A 27 4.31 -2.91 5.45
CA LYS A 27 4.18 -1.76 4.70
C LYS A 27 2.90 -1.70 4.07
N MET A 28 2.17 -0.66 4.20
CA MET A 28 0.90 -0.50 3.53
C MET A 28 1.13 0.16 2.22
N VAL A 29 0.19 0.00 1.31
CA VAL A 29 0.25 0.67 0.04
C VAL A 29 0.27 2.16 0.31
N GLY A 30 1.21 2.85 -0.22
CA GLY A 30 1.31 4.27 0.00
C GLY A 30 2.50 4.66 0.83
N ASP A 31 3.13 3.69 1.49
CA ASP A 31 4.27 3.98 2.30
C ASP A 31 5.52 4.14 1.48
N ASP A 32 5.51 3.76 0.22
CA ASP A 32 6.69 3.76 -0.60
C ASP A 32 6.70 4.89 -1.60
N LYS A 33 6.19 6.03 -1.25
CA LYS A 33 6.18 7.16 -2.14
C LYS A 33 7.58 7.55 -2.56
N ASP A 34 7.75 7.91 -3.83
CA ASP A 34 9.03 8.41 -4.26
C ASP A 34 9.09 9.91 -3.96
N HIS A 35 10.14 10.58 -4.41
CA HIS A 35 10.31 11.97 -4.03
C HIS A 35 9.36 12.92 -4.75
N HIS A 36 8.64 12.44 -5.75
CA HIS A 36 7.59 13.23 -6.35
C HIS A 36 6.23 12.93 -5.73
N GLY A 37 6.18 11.98 -4.80
CA GLY A 37 4.92 11.59 -4.19
C GLY A 37 4.21 10.48 -4.92
N CYS A 38 4.82 9.89 -5.94
CA CYS A 38 4.22 8.77 -6.64
C CYS A 38 4.37 7.49 -5.85
N ILE A 39 3.42 6.60 -5.97
CA ILE A 39 3.36 5.38 -5.18
C ILE A 39 3.60 4.19 -6.09
N PRO A 40 4.84 3.68 -6.16
CA PRO A 40 5.12 2.58 -7.07
C PRO A 40 4.31 1.32 -6.76
N SER A 41 4.03 1.05 -5.51
CA SER A 41 3.28 -0.15 -5.18
C SER A 41 1.86 -0.08 -5.70
N ALA A 42 1.38 1.10 -6.03
CA ALA A 42 0.07 1.25 -6.63
C ALA A 42 0.18 1.42 -8.15
N GLY A 43 1.39 1.33 -8.69
CA GLY A 43 1.60 1.40 -10.12
C GLY A 43 1.90 2.78 -10.65
N TYR A 44 2.05 3.75 -9.78
CA TYR A 44 2.26 5.13 -10.23
C TYR A 44 3.71 5.45 -10.42
N GLN A 45 4.02 6.20 -11.45
CA GLN A 45 5.36 6.69 -11.73
C GLN A 45 5.23 8.14 -12.16
N TRP A 46 6.28 8.88 -11.91
CA TRP A 46 6.29 10.29 -12.29
C TRP A 46 6.47 10.41 -13.79
N CYS A 47 5.70 11.25 -14.40
CA CYS A 47 5.83 11.54 -15.82
C CYS A 47 6.07 13.03 -15.98
N GLY A 48 7.28 13.41 -16.34
CA GLY A 48 7.64 14.81 -16.43
C GLY A 48 6.85 15.56 -17.47
N LYS A 49 6.56 14.92 -18.57
CA LYS A 49 5.80 15.57 -19.60
C LYS A 49 4.38 15.90 -19.15
N GLU A 50 3.75 14.99 -18.40
CA GLU A 50 2.41 15.25 -17.90
C GLU A 50 2.43 16.02 -16.57
N ASN A 51 3.61 16.11 -15.97
CA ASN A 51 3.77 16.82 -14.72
C ASN A 51 2.89 16.22 -13.63
N LYS A 52 2.81 14.91 -13.58
CA LYS A 52 2.01 14.25 -12.56
C LYS A 52 2.37 12.78 -12.51
N CYS A 53 1.88 12.11 -11.50
CA CYS A 53 2.06 10.67 -11.39
C CYS A 53 1.03 9.98 -12.26
N VAL A 54 1.47 8.97 -13.00
CA VAL A 54 0.58 8.24 -13.89
C VAL A 54 0.89 6.75 -13.78
N ARG A 55 -0.06 5.94 -14.18
CA ARG A 55 0.18 4.51 -14.34
C ARG A 55 0.56 4.27 -15.77
N SER A 56 1.69 3.60 -15.97
CA SER A 56 2.26 3.50 -17.30
C SER A 56 1.31 2.84 -18.28
N TRP A 57 0.58 1.82 -17.86
CA TRP A 57 -0.33 1.14 -18.79
C TRP A 57 -1.53 1.99 -19.14
N GLU A 58 -1.97 2.84 -18.24
CA GLU A 58 -3.07 3.75 -18.53
C GLU A 58 -2.63 4.85 -19.46
N LEU A 59 -1.43 5.37 -19.24
CA LEU A 59 -0.89 6.39 -20.09
C LEU A 59 -0.66 5.84 -21.49
N ALA A 60 -0.15 4.62 -21.58
CA ALA A 60 0.09 4.02 -22.88
C ALA A 60 -1.19 3.92 -23.67
N GLN A 61 -2.26 3.55 -23.01
CA GLN A 61 -3.53 3.43 -23.66
C GLN A 61 -4.06 4.80 -24.09
N GLU A 62 -3.94 5.75 -23.21
CA GLU A 62 -4.47 7.06 -23.48
C GLU A 62 -3.70 7.76 -24.59
N LYS A 63 -2.39 7.59 -24.67
CA LYS A 63 -1.57 8.28 -25.64
C LYS A 63 -1.16 7.41 -26.81
N SER A 64 -1.70 6.22 -26.89
CA SER A 64 -1.41 5.29 -27.98
C SER A 64 0.07 4.95 -28.06
N LEU A 65 0.65 4.70 -26.91
CA LEU A 65 2.05 4.30 -26.83
C LEU A 65 2.13 2.79 -26.66
N GLU A 66 3.28 2.23 -26.98
CA GLU A 66 3.50 0.86 -26.62
C GLU A 66 3.53 0.75 -25.12
N ASN A 67 3.07 -0.34 -24.59
CA ASN A 67 3.06 -0.53 -23.15
C ASN A 67 4.39 -1.13 -22.72
N THR A 68 5.45 -0.37 -22.84
CA THR A 68 6.79 -0.79 -22.45
C THR A 68 7.44 0.30 -21.65
N ALA A 69 8.45 -0.08 -20.88
CA ALA A 69 9.17 0.89 -20.07
C ALA A 69 9.86 1.91 -20.94
N GLU A 70 10.38 1.47 -22.08
CA GLU A 70 11.09 2.37 -22.96
C GLU A 70 10.17 3.42 -23.55
N ALA A 71 8.99 3.02 -23.99
CA ALA A 71 8.05 3.97 -24.55
C ALA A 71 7.60 4.96 -23.50
N PHE A 72 7.37 4.48 -22.30
CA PHE A 72 6.94 5.34 -21.21
C PHE A 72 8.02 6.38 -20.91
N GLU A 73 9.24 5.93 -20.78
CA GLU A 73 10.32 6.84 -20.44
C GLU A 73 10.57 7.85 -21.52
N SER A 74 10.55 7.42 -22.74
CA SER A 74 10.73 8.33 -23.85
C SER A 74 9.68 9.41 -23.86
N TYR A 75 8.45 9.03 -23.67
CA TYR A 75 7.36 10.01 -23.69
C TYR A 75 7.46 10.94 -22.50
N CYS A 76 7.71 10.40 -21.32
CA CYS A 76 7.64 11.19 -20.09
C CYS A 76 8.86 12.07 -19.86
N GLN A 77 9.93 11.83 -20.59
CA GLN A 77 11.12 12.64 -20.45
C GLN A 77 11.06 13.92 -21.25
N GLN A 78 10.10 14.02 -22.09
CA GLN A 78 9.98 15.23 -22.87
C GLN A 78 9.43 16.37 -22.07
#